data_0ffcb1c1ff692f6ca586c3e14b5ce9b0
#
_entry.id   0ffcb1c1ff692f6ca586c3e14b5ce9b0
#
_cell.length_a   1.000
_cell.length_b   1.000
_cell.length_c   1.000
_cell.angle_alpha   90.00
_cell.angle_beta   90.00
_cell.angle_gamma   90.00
#
_symmetry.space_group_name_H-M   'P 1'
#
loop_
_entity.id
_entity.type
_entity.pdbx_description
1 polymer ?
#
loop_
_entity_poly.entity_id
_entity_poly.type
_entity_poly.pdbx_seq_one_letter_code
_entity_poly.pdbx_strand_id
1 'polypeptide(L)'
;MCGGSPVTEEGRGSALERWVWLLCWGVATVLALALTTPWEWLPGGLPPLDADAGMDPETLERIEDYRSRSVPVGLASVAVSVLVTAVLGLTPLGARLVRSLPGSRYRAVQRCLAVALVLAIGVVVTLPLRVWGERLARDAGLSTQTWASWAVDVLTSYGLGVTMTSLTLLTLAGLAARVRRWWLVASLAAGALVLVASLAYPVVIEPLYASFTPMEAGPLRTSLLELAADDGIEVDEVLVADASQRTTAVNAYVSGFGPTRRIVVYDTLLETTPEQVRLIVAHELGHTANDDVLRGTMIGAAGAVAGLTGLTLLAGSAVLRRRSGLDGRTPDGANRDARPDPARHSMIAVAGVPLLLAIYGLSSLVTLPVVNAVSRAVEARADVHALDLTANPVGFAAMQRRLASTNLNDPSPPQWRQLWFGTHPTTAQRIALAEGWLAAQ
;
A
#
# COMPACT_ATOMS: atom_id res chain seq x y z
N MET A 1 -50.46 -6.94 18.15
CA MET A 1 -49.53 -6.30 19.10
C MET A 1 -48.13 -6.70 18.72
N CYS A 2 -47.43 -5.86 18.00
CA CYS A 2 -46.04 -6.11 17.59
C CYS A 2 -45.12 -5.73 18.75
N GLY A 3 -44.67 -6.74 19.50
CA GLY A 3 -43.66 -6.56 20.54
C GLY A 3 -42.27 -6.36 19.92
N GLY A 4 -41.85 -5.12 19.76
CA GLY A 4 -40.47 -4.78 19.46
C GLY A 4 -39.59 -5.15 20.65
N SER A 5 -38.71 -6.14 20.49
CA SER A 5 -37.76 -6.53 21.53
C SER A 5 -36.83 -5.38 21.86
N PRO A 6 -36.66 -4.98 23.13
CA PRO A 6 -35.75 -3.92 23.50
C PRO A 6 -34.30 -4.27 23.16
N VAL A 7 -33.69 -3.49 22.31
CA VAL A 7 -32.23 -3.51 22.15
C VAL A 7 -31.68 -3.03 23.47
N THR A 8 -30.89 -3.88 24.16
CA THR A 8 -30.36 -3.54 25.47
C THR A 8 -29.54 -2.25 25.41
N GLU A 9 -29.70 -1.34 26.37
CA GLU A 9 -29.03 -0.02 26.45
C GLU A 9 -27.50 -0.15 26.36
N GLU A 10 -26.91 -1.21 26.89
CA GLU A 10 -25.46 -1.51 26.80
C GLU A 10 -24.98 -1.73 25.36
N GLY A 11 -25.76 -2.36 24.50
CA GLY A 11 -25.40 -2.54 23.08
C GLY A 11 -25.50 -1.28 22.25
N ARG A 12 -26.43 -0.38 22.60
CA ARG A 12 -26.58 0.93 21.97
C ARG A 12 -25.47 1.89 22.38
N GLY A 13 -25.08 1.92 23.67
CA GLY A 13 -24.00 2.72 24.19
C GLY A 13 -22.65 2.39 23.51
N SER A 14 -22.34 1.11 23.35
CA SER A 14 -21.07 0.71 22.72
C SER A 14 -21.00 1.02 21.21
N ALA A 15 -22.12 0.99 20.50
CA ALA A 15 -22.17 1.36 19.09
C ALA A 15 -22.01 2.88 18.90
N LEU A 16 -22.68 3.68 19.74
CA LEU A 16 -22.55 5.15 19.72
C LEU A 16 -21.12 5.58 20.05
N GLU A 17 -20.50 4.98 21.07
CA GLU A 17 -19.10 5.24 21.40
C GLU A 17 -18.16 4.99 20.19
N ARG A 18 -18.36 3.89 19.44
CA ARG A 18 -17.57 3.59 18.23
C ARG A 18 -17.81 4.60 17.10
N TRP A 19 -19.06 5.05 16.90
CA TRP A 19 -19.35 6.06 15.91
C TRP A 19 -18.69 7.40 16.25
N VAL A 20 -18.76 7.84 17.51
CA VAL A 20 -18.09 9.06 17.97
C VAL A 20 -16.57 8.92 17.78
N TRP A 21 -15.98 7.78 18.16
CA TRP A 21 -14.54 7.53 18.00
C TRP A 21 -14.12 7.53 16.53
N LEU A 22 -14.90 6.87 15.67
CA LEU A 22 -14.67 6.86 14.22
C LEU A 22 -14.72 8.28 13.65
N LEU A 23 -15.70 9.07 14.02
CA LEU A 23 -15.83 10.47 13.59
C LEU A 23 -14.63 11.30 14.06
N CYS A 24 -14.24 11.20 15.33
CA CYS A 24 -13.10 11.95 15.86
C CYS A 24 -11.80 11.64 15.10
N TRP A 25 -11.46 10.36 14.95
CA TRP A 25 -10.23 9.96 14.25
C TRP A 25 -10.34 10.12 12.74
N GLY A 26 -11.50 9.92 12.16
CA GLY A 26 -11.75 10.19 10.74
C GLY A 26 -11.59 11.67 10.41
N VAL A 27 -12.18 12.55 11.20
CA VAL A 27 -12.01 14.02 11.06
C VAL A 27 -10.56 14.41 11.30
N ALA A 28 -9.89 13.89 12.34
CA ALA A 28 -8.49 14.17 12.59
C ALA A 28 -7.59 13.74 11.40
N THR A 29 -7.84 12.57 10.81
CA THR A 29 -7.12 12.08 9.62
C THR A 29 -7.36 13.00 8.42
N VAL A 30 -8.62 13.37 8.14
CA VAL A 30 -8.97 14.25 7.02
C VAL A 30 -8.36 15.65 7.21
N LEU A 31 -8.42 16.21 8.41
CA LEU A 31 -7.79 17.50 8.71
C LEU A 31 -6.27 17.43 8.58
N ALA A 32 -5.64 16.38 9.08
CA ALA A 32 -4.20 16.17 8.91
C ALA A 32 -3.83 16.12 7.42
N LEU A 33 -4.56 15.35 6.60
CA LEU A 33 -4.35 15.28 5.16
C LEU A 33 -4.55 16.65 4.49
N ALA A 34 -5.62 17.37 4.83
CA ALA A 34 -5.94 18.65 4.21
C ALA A 34 -4.88 19.74 4.54
N LEU A 35 -4.34 19.72 5.76
CA LEU A 35 -3.44 20.77 6.26
C LEU A 35 -1.96 20.47 5.96
N THR A 36 -1.57 19.20 5.81
CA THR A 36 -0.15 18.83 5.64
C THR A 36 0.22 18.40 4.24
N THR A 37 -0.76 18.12 3.37
CA THR A 37 -0.50 17.75 1.97
C THR A 37 -0.24 19.01 1.14
N PRO A 38 0.81 19.05 0.32
CA PRO A 38 1.14 20.16 -0.54
C PRO A 38 0.27 20.13 -1.82
N TRP A 39 -0.99 20.56 -1.72
CA TRP A 39 -1.95 20.48 -2.82
C TRP A 39 -1.61 21.36 -4.02
N GLU A 40 -0.93 22.48 -3.79
CA GLU A 40 -0.41 23.33 -4.85
C GLU A 40 1.03 22.91 -5.18
N TRP A 41 1.24 22.41 -6.39
CA TRP A 41 2.55 21.89 -6.81
C TRP A 41 3.50 23.00 -7.24
N LEU A 42 2.96 24.01 -7.94
CA LEU A 42 3.66 25.23 -8.31
C LEU A 42 2.74 26.42 -8.11
N PRO A 43 3.27 27.57 -7.69
CA PRO A 43 2.52 28.84 -7.71
C PRO A 43 1.97 29.13 -9.11
N GLY A 44 0.65 29.28 -9.22
CA GLY A 44 -0.03 29.52 -10.50
C GLY A 44 -0.34 28.26 -11.32
N GLY A 45 -0.03 27.06 -10.81
CA GLY A 45 -0.36 25.78 -11.44
C GLY A 45 0.69 25.32 -12.48
N LEU A 46 0.43 24.17 -13.09
CA LEU A 46 1.29 23.61 -14.14
C LEU A 46 1.03 24.30 -15.48
N PRO A 47 2.08 24.51 -16.31
CA PRO A 47 1.91 24.92 -17.72
C PRO A 47 1.13 23.84 -18.50
N PRO A 48 0.71 24.14 -19.76
CA PRO A 48 0.05 23.15 -20.61
C PRO A 48 0.88 21.87 -20.75
N LEU A 49 0.20 20.71 -20.61
CA LEU A 49 0.88 19.42 -20.67
C LEU A 49 1.07 18.99 -22.12
N ASP A 50 2.30 18.57 -22.46
CA ASP A 50 2.56 17.77 -23.65
C ASP A 50 2.24 16.30 -23.34
N ALA A 51 1.23 15.73 -23.99
CA ALA A 51 0.79 14.36 -23.75
C ALA A 51 1.88 13.33 -24.05
N ASP A 52 2.71 13.59 -25.04
CA ASP A 52 3.79 12.72 -25.47
C ASP A 52 5.07 12.96 -24.64
N ALA A 53 5.05 13.97 -23.77
CA ALA A 53 6.18 14.32 -22.91
C ALA A 53 7.49 14.60 -23.66
N GLY A 54 7.39 14.97 -24.96
CA GLY A 54 8.53 15.15 -25.84
C GLY A 54 9.36 13.89 -26.08
N MET A 55 8.72 12.70 -25.99
CA MET A 55 9.36 11.41 -26.26
C MET A 55 9.33 11.10 -27.74
N ASP A 56 10.28 10.30 -28.23
CA ASP A 56 10.31 9.87 -29.61
C ASP A 56 9.18 8.89 -29.94
N PRO A 57 8.68 8.87 -31.20
CA PRO A 57 7.55 8.03 -31.58
C PRO A 57 7.79 6.52 -31.41
N GLU A 58 9.02 6.04 -31.62
CA GLU A 58 9.37 4.62 -31.47
C GLU A 58 9.24 4.17 -30.00
N THR A 59 9.71 5.01 -29.08
CA THR A 59 9.57 4.77 -27.64
C THR A 59 8.11 4.79 -27.22
N LEU A 60 7.30 5.73 -27.71
CA LEU A 60 5.87 5.79 -27.43
C LEU A 60 5.14 4.54 -27.96
N GLU A 61 5.47 4.06 -29.16
CA GLU A 61 4.90 2.84 -29.74
C GLU A 61 5.23 1.60 -28.88
N ARG A 62 6.47 1.48 -28.38
CA ARG A 62 6.86 0.40 -27.46
C ARG A 62 6.10 0.45 -26.15
N ILE A 63 5.91 1.64 -25.58
CA ILE A 63 5.12 1.84 -24.36
C ILE A 63 3.68 1.43 -24.60
N GLU A 64 3.06 1.92 -25.69
CA GLU A 64 1.67 1.62 -26.03
C GLU A 64 1.47 0.12 -26.28
N ASP A 65 2.36 -0.55 -27.04
CA ASP A 65 2.30 -1.99 -27.28
C ASP A 65 2.34 -2.81 -25.98
N TYR A 66 3.22 -2.47 -25.07
CA TYR A 66 3.27 -3.12 -23.76
C TYR A 66 2.03 -2.81 -22.91
N ARG A 67 1.62 -1.53 -22.82
CA ARG A 67 0.50 -1.09 -21.97
C ARG A 67 -0.84 -1.56 -22.48
N SER A 68 -1.06 -1.61 -23.78
CA SER A 68 -2.30 -2.14 -24.37
C SER A 68 -2.57 -3.60 -23.97
N ARG A 69 -1.52 -4.37 -23.74
CA ARG A 69 -1.59 -5.78 -23.30
C ARG A 69 -1.55 -5.94 -21.77
N SER A 70 -0.67 -5.23 -21.08
CA SER A 70 -0.44 -5.41 -19.64
C SER A 70 -1.55 -4.79 -18.78
N VAL A 71 -2.07 -3.60 -19.15
CA VAL A 71 -3.13 -2.91 -18.39
C VAL A 71 -4.42 -3.73 -18.28
N PRO A 72 -4.98 -4.31 -19.37
CA PRO A 72 -6.17 -5.15 -19.25
C PRO A 72 -5.96 -6.38 -18.35
N VAL A 73 -4.78 -7.01 -18.39
CA VAL A 73 -4.44 -8.15 -17.52
C VAL A 73 -4.39 -7.72 -16.05
N GLY A 74 -3.77 -6.57 -15.76
CA GLY A 74 -3.74 -5.99 -14.42
C GLY A 74 -5.14 -5.67 -13.89
N LEU A 75 -5.96 -5.00 -14.69
CA LEU A 75 -7.34 -4.67 -14.33
C LEU A 75 -8.20 -5.92 -14.12
N ALA A 76 -8.07 -6.93 -15.00
CA ALA A 76 -8.73 -8.22 -14.82
C ALA A 76 -8.32 -8.90 -13.51
N SER A 77 -7.04 -8.84 -13.15
CA SER A 77 -6.54 -9.40 -11.88
C SER A 77 -7.17 -8.70 -10.66
N VAL A 78 -7.27 -7.37 -10.69
CA VAL A 78 -7.96 -6.59 -9.64
C VAL A 78 -9.45 -6.97 -9.60
N ALA A 79 -10.13 -6.99 -10.73
CA ALA A 79 -11.57 -7.32 -10.80
C ALA A 79 -11.86 -8.72 -10.26
N VAL A 80 -11.07 -9.72 -10.67
CA VAL A 80 -11.17 -11.10 -10.18
C VAL A 80 -10.89 -11.17 -8.68
N SER A 81 -9.87 -10.48 -8.19
CA SER A 81 -9.54 -10.42 -6.77
C SER A 81 -10.69 -9.82 -5.93
N VAL A 82 -11.27 -8.71 -6.40
CA VAL A 82 -12.43 -8.06 -5.77
C VAL A 82 -13.64 -8.99 -5.78
N LEU A 83 -13.92 -9.66 -6.91
CA LEU A 83 -15.03 -10.61 -7.03
C LEU A 83 -14.87 -11.79 -6.07
N VAL A 84 -13.70 -12.43 -6.04
CA VAL A 84 -13.40 -13.54 -5.13
C VAL A 84 -13.56 -13.11 -3.67
N THR A 85 -13.01 -11.96 -3.33
CA THR A 85 -13.09 -11.38 -1.98
C THR A 85 -14.56 -11.12 -1.59
N ALA A 86 -15.34 -10.51 -2.48
CA ALA A 86 -16.76 -10.23 -2.25
C ALA A 86 -17.58 -11.52 -2.13
N VAL A 87 -17.36 -12.50 -3.02
CA VAL A 87 -18.08 -13.78 -3.00
C VAL A 87 -17.76 -14.55 -1.72
N LEU A 88 -16.50 -14.66 -1.33
CA LEU A 88 -16.12 -15.38 -0.10
C LEU A 88 -16.57 -14.66 1.16
N GLY A 89 -16.50 -13.34 1.21
CA GLY A 89 -16.79 -12.59 2.43
C GLY A 89 -18.24 -12.15 2.59
N LEU A 90 -18.91 -11.78 1.49
CA LEU A 90 -20.26 -11.22 1.54
C LEU A 90 -21.38 -12.23 1.20
N THR A 91 -21.02 -13.49 0.94
CA THR A 91 -21.98 -14.60 0.76
C THR A 91 -21.72 -15.71 1.78
N PRO A 92 -22.65 -16.66 1.96
CA PRO A 92 -22.44 -17.78 2.89
C PRO A 92 -21.35 -18.77 2.46
N LEU A 93 -20.80 -18.64 1.23
CA LEU A 93 -19.83 -19.59 0.68
C LEU A 93 -18.57 -19.67 1.52
N GLY A 94 -17.92 -18.53 1.81
CA GLY A 94 -16.68 -18.52 2.59
C GLY A 94 -16.88 -19.07 4.00
N ALA A 95 -17.97 -18.72 4.68
CA ALA A 95 -18.29 -19.28 5.98
C ALA A 95 -18.54 -20.80 5.94
N ARG A 96 -19.16 -21.33 4.85
CA ARG A 96 -19.33 -22.78 4.64
C ARG A 96 -18.00 -23.47 4.42
N LEU A 97 -17.13 -22.91 3.56
CA LEU A 97 -15.78 -23.44 3.30
C LEU A 97 -14.93 -23.49 4.57
N VAL A 98 -14.99 -22.43 5.38
CA VAL A 98 -14.25 -22.40 6.65
C VAL A 98 -14.80 -23.42 7.66
N ARG A 99 -16.14 -23.65 7.69
CA ARG A 99 -16.76 -24.66 8.56
C ARG A 99 -16.46 -26.10 8.12
N SER A 100 -16.13 -26.36 6.85
CA SER A 100 -15.75 -27.67 6.35
C SER A 100 -14.29 -28.03 6.65
N LEU A 101 -13.48 -27.09 7.15
CA LEU A 101 -12.12 -27.40 7.59
C LEU A 101 -12.11 -28.44 8.70
N PRO A 102 -11.08 -29.31 8.75
CA PRO A 102 -10.94 -30.30 9.80
C PRO A 102 -11.06 -29.66 11.18
N GLY A 103 -11.85 -30.28 12.05
CA GLY A 103 -12.01 -29.82 13.42
C GLY A 103 -10.66 -29.85 14.16
N SER A 104 -10.32 -28.77 14.83
CA SER A 104 -9.21 -28.70 15.76
C SER A 104 -9.74 -28.31 17.13
N ARG A 105 -9.24 -28.96 18.19
CA ARG A 105 -9.50 -28.51 19.57
C ARG A 105 -8.97 -27.10 19.83
N TYR A 106 -8.07 -26.62 18.97
CA TYR A 106 -7.47 -25.29 19.07
C TYR A 106 -8.08 -24.34 18.06
N ARG A 107 -8.93 -23.41 18.50
CA ARG A 107 -9.56 -22.38 17.67
C ARG A 107 -8.54 -21.47 16.97
N ALA A 108 -7.34 -21.29 17.55
CA ALA A 108 -6.26 -20.55 16.94
C ALA A 108 -5.78 -21.22 15.63
N VAL A 109 -5.57 -22.54 15.66
CA VAL A 109 -5.16 -23.32 14.49
C VAL A 109 -6.23 -23.26 13.40
N GLN A 110 -7.50 -23.44 13.76
CA GLN A 110 -8.61 -23.32 12.80
C GLN A 110 -8.66 -21.94 12.15
N ARG A 111 -8.36 -20.87 12.90
CA ARG A 111 -8.33 -19.51 12.36
C ARG A 111 -7.17 -19.32 11.38
N CYS A 112 -5.97 -19.81 11.70
CA CYS A 112 -4.83 -19.79 10.77
C CYS A 112 -5.14 -20.58 9.50
N LEU A 113 -5.75 -21.76 9.61
CA LEU A 113 -6.19 -22.56 8.45
C LEU A 113 -7.25 -21.83 7.62
N ALA A 114 -8.19 -21.14 8.25
CA ALA A 114 -9.18 -20.33 7.54
C ALA A 114 -8.55 -19.17 6.78
N VAL A 115 -7.60 -18.46 7.38
CA VAL A 115 -6.82 -17.41 6.71
C VAL A 115 -6.05 -17.99 5.52
N ALA A 116 -5.31 -19.07 5.75
CA ALA A 116 -4.54 -19.74 4.69
C ALA A 116 -5.44 -20.16 3.52
N LEU A 117 -6.59 -20.78 3.81
CA LEU A 117 -7.54 -21.20 2.78
C LEU A 117 -8.07 -20.02 1.96
N VAL A 118 -8.54 -18.95 2.62
CA VAL A 118 -9.14 -17.80 1.92
C VAL A 118 -8.11 -17.10 1.06
N LEU A 119 -6.88 -16.89 1.57
CA LEU A 119 -5.80 -16.28 0.81
C LEU A 119 -5.32 -17.21 -0.32
N ALA A 120 -5.24 -18.53 -0.10
CA ALA A 120 -4.89 -19.50 -1.13
C ALA A 120 -5.89 -19.46 -2.32
N ILE A 121 -7.19 -19.41 -2.03
CA ILE A 121 -8.21 -19.28 -3.08
C ILE A 121 -7.95 -18.00 -3.90
N GLY A 122 -7.68 -16.86 -3.26
CA GLY A 122 -7.35 -15.62 -3.94
C GLY A 122 -6.12 -15.76 -4.85
N VAL A 123 -5.03 -16.34 -4.33
CA VAL A 123 -3.80 -16.59 -5.10
C VAL A 123 -4.05 -17.52 -6.27
N VAL A 124 -4.69 -18.68 -6.05
CA VAL A 124 -4.92 -19.70 -7.09
C VAL A 124 -5.81 -19.17 -8.21
N VAL A 125 -6.89 -18.46 -7.87
CA VAL A 125 -7.81 -17.91 -8.88
C VAL A 125 -7.17 -16.80 -9.71
N THR A 126 -6.29 -15.99 -9.11
CA THR A 126 -5.57 -14.92 -9.82
C THR A 126 -4.28 -15.40 -10.50
N LEU A 127 -3.80 -16.62 -10.19
CA LEU A 127 -2.52 -17.15 -10.67
C LEU A 127 -2.38 -17.12 -12.21
N PRO A 128 -3.39 -17.51 -13.02
CA PRO A 128 -3.26 -17.44 -14.48
C PRO A 128 -2.98 -16.02 -14.99
N LEU A 129 -3.64 -15.01 -14.41
CA LEU A 129 -3.44 -13.61 -14.76
C LEU A 129 -2.07 -13.10 -14.31
N ARG A 130 -1.60 -13.54 -13.14
CA ARG A 130 -0.26 -13.22 -12.65
C ARG A 130 0.83 -13.81 -13.54
N VAL A 131 0.70 -15.09 -13.95
CA VAL A 131 1.61 -15.74 -14.89
C VAL A 131 1.62 -15.01 -16.23
N TRP A 132 0.45 -14.60 -16.71
CA TRP A 132 0.35 -13.84 -17.96
C TRP A 132 1.02 -12.46 -17.85
N GLY A 133 0.78 -11.73 -16.76
CA GLY A 133 1.43 -10.46 -16.51
C GLY A 133 2.96 -10.58 -16.43
N GLU A 134 3.47 -11.58 -15.73
CA GLU A 134 4.90 -11.87 -15.64
C GLU A 134 5.49 -12.20 -17.02
N ARG A 135 4.77 -12.98 -17.84
CA ARG A 135 5.20 -13.27 -19.21
C ARG A 135 5.30 -12.00 -20.05
N LEU A 136 4.29 -11.12 -20.00
CA LEU A 136 4.34 -9.85 -20.72
C LEU A 136 5.51 -8.97 -20.26
N ALA A 137 5.81 -8.94 -18.96
CA ALA A 137 6.94 -8.19 -18.42
C ALA A 137 8.28 -8.74 -18.91
N ARG A 138 8.42 -10.07 -19.03
CA ARG A 138 9.62 -10.73 -19.61
C ARG A 138 9.75 -10.45 -21.10
N ASP A 139 8.66 -10.59 -21.85
CA ASP A 139 8.65 -10.36 -23.30
C ASP A 139 9.02 -8.91 -23.62
N ALA A 140 8.68 -7.97 -22.71
CA ALA A 140 9.07 -6.57 -22.79
C ALA A 140 10.47 -6.24 -22.22
N GLY A 141 11.18 -7.22 -21.68
CA GLY A 141 12.50 -7.03 -21.07
C GLY A 141 12.49 -6.36 -19.69
N LEU A 142 11.32 -6.23 -19.03
CA LEU A 142 11.17 -5.60 -17.71
C LEU A 142 11.47 -6.55 -16.55
N SER A 143 11.30 -7.85 -16.75
CA SER A 143 11.59 -8.90 -15.74
C SER A 143 12.75 -9.76 -16.17
N THR A 144 13.74 -9.85 -15.33
CA THR A 144 14.93 -10.69 -15.47
C THR A 144 14.84 -11.99 -14.65
N GLN A 145 13.80 -12.12 -13.83
CA GLN A 145 13.59 -13.25 -12.93
C GLN A 145 13.50 -14.60 -13.66
N THR A 146 14.02 -15.66 -13.08
CA THR A 146 13.66 -17.02 -13.48
C THR A 146 12.25 -17.37 -13.00
N TRP A 147 11.58 -18.33 -13.67
CA TRP A 147 10.27 -18.81 -13.22
C TRP A 147 10.31 -19.42 -11.81
N ALA A 148 11.44 -20.02 -11.43
CA ALA A 148 11.64 -20.57 -10.11
C ALA A 148 11.72 -19.45 -9.05
N SER A 149 12.51 -18.40 -9.30
CA SER A 149 12.60 -17.23 -8.42
C SER A 149 11.26 -16.54 -8.27
N TRP A 150 10.53 -16.31 -9.38
CA TRP A 150 9.19 -15.73 -9.35
C TRP A 150 8.20 -16.57 -8.52
N ALA A 151 8.24 -17.90 -8.66
CA ALA A 151 7.39 -18.80 -7.87
C ALA A 151 7.72 -18.72 -6.37
N VAL A 152 9.01 -18.63 -6.02
CA VAL A 152 9.46 -18.43 -4.64
C VAL A 152 8.94 -17.10 -4.09
N ASP A 153 8.99 -16.00 -4.85
CA ASP A 153 8.46 -14.70 -4.42
C ASP A 153 6.94 -14.75 -4.21
N VAL A 154 6.19 -15.46 -5.07
CA VAL A 154 4.74 -15.67 -4.87
C VAL A 154 4.47 -16.45 -3.59
N LEU A 155 5.22 -17.51 -3.32
CA LEU A 155 5.06 -18.32 -2.11
C LEU A 155 5.48 -17.56 -0.85
N THR A 156 6.56 -16.81 -0.91
CA THR A 156 7.03 -15.94 0.20
C THR A 156 5.99 -14.88 0.53
N SER A 157 5.46 -14.19 -0.49
CA SER A 157 4.39 -13.20 -0.31
C SER A 157 3.11 -13.81 0.27
N TYR A 158 2.73 -15.01 -0.19
CA TYR A 158 1.60 -15.76 0.37
C TYR A 158 1.86 -16.15 1.84
N GLY A 159 3.03 -16.72 2.15
CA GLY A 159 3.41 -17.09 3.51
C GLY A 159 3.44 -15.91 4.48
N LEU A 160 4.02 -14.80 4.05
CA LEU A 160 4.03 -13.54 4.81
C LEU A 160 2.60 -13.03 5.03
N GLY A 161 1.77 -13.02 3.99
CA GLY A 161 0.37 -12.62 4.06
C GLY A 161 -0.43 -13.48 5.04
N VAL A 162 -0.28 -14.81 5.00
CA VAL A 162 -0.92 -15.74 5.96
C VAL A 162 -0.44 -15.48 7.37
N THR A 163 0.85 -15.30 7.58
CA THR A 163 1.44 -15.06 8.91
C THR A 163 0.94 -13.76 9.51
N MET A 164 1.09 -12.65 8.80
CA MET A 164 0.67 -11.32 9.29
C MET A 164 -0.83 -11.25 9.54
N THR A 165 -1.65 -11.76 8.62
CA THR A 165 -3.11 -11.79 8.77
C THR A 165 -3.52 -12.68 9.94
N SER A 166 -2.89 -13.85 10.10
CA SER A 166 -3.18 -14.75 11.23
C SER A 166 -2.83 -14.10 12.56
N LEU A 167 -1.65 -13.50 12.70
CA LEU A 167 -1.24 -12.78 13.90
C LEU A 167 -2.24 -11.67 14.25
N THR A 168 -2.62 -10.86 13.26
CA THR A 168 -3.60 -9.78 13.42
C THR A 168 -4.94 -10.33 13.91
N LEU A 169 -5.52 -11.33 13.23
CA LEU A 169 -6.82 -11.87 13.60
C LEU A 169 -6.79 -12.67 14.92
N LEU A 170 -5.68 -13.30 15.27
CA LEU A 170 -5.50 -13.94 16.59
C LEU A 170 -5.47 -12.90 17.71
N THR A 171 -4.72 -11.81 17.50
CA THR A 171 -4.65 -10.69 18.47
C THR A 171 -6.03 -10.05 18.66
N LEU A 172 -6.70 -9.69 17.56
CA LEU A 172 -8.05 -9.11 17.61
C LEU A 172 -9.06 -10.02 18.29
N ALA A 173 -9.03 -11.33 17.99
CA ALA A 173 -9.91 -12.29 18.63
C ALA A 173 -9.57 -12.51 20.12
N GLY A 174 -8.28 -12.48 20.47
CA GLY A 174 -7.82 -12.56 21.86
C GLY A 174 -8.28 -11.35 22.67
N LEU A 175 -8.13 -10.14 22.12
CA LEU A 175 -8.64 -8.90 22.73
C LEU A 175 -10.17 -8.95 22.85
N ALA A 176 -10.86 -9.30 21.76
CA ALA A 176 -12.32 -9.40 21.77
C ALA A 176 -12.84 -10.42 22.78
N ALA A 177 -12.10 -11.50 23.07
CA ALA A 177 -12.50 -12.50 24.04
C ALA A 177 -12.32 -12.04 25.50
N ARG A 178 -11.32 -11.21 25.79
CA ARG A 178 -10.88 -10.91 27.16
C ARG A 178 -11.14 -9.49 27.63
N VAL A 179 -11.19 -8.51 26.69
CA VAL A 179 -11.26 -7.08 27.01
C VAL A 179 -12.66 -6.53 26.75
N ARG A 180 -13.23 -5.78 27.69
CA ARG A 180 -14.60 -5.21 27.55
C ARG A 180 -14.63 -4.20 26.40
N ARG A 181 -13.71 -3.23 26.37
CA ARG A 181 -13.55 -2.22 25.29
C ARG A 181 -12.48 -2.66 24.27
N TRP A 182 -12.52 -3.91 23.85
CA TRP A 182 -11.53 -4.54 22.98
C TRP A 182 -11.26 -3.74 21.69
N TRP A 183 -12.30 -3.18 21.10
CA TRP A 183 -12.22 -2.41 19.88
C TRP A 183 -11.38 -1.14 20.03
N LEU A 184 -11.46 -0.46 21.19
CA LEU A 184 -10.66 0.71 21.51
C LEU A 184 -9.18 0.36 21.65
N VAL A 185 -8.88 -0.70 22.42
CA VAL A 185 -7.50 -1.18 22.58
C VAL A 185 -6.94 -1.65 21.24
N ALA A 186 -7.74 -2.36 20.44
CA ALA A 186 -7.34 -2.85 19.13
C ALA A 186 -7.07 -1.71 18.14
N SER A 187 -7.91 -0.67 18.11
CA SER A 187 -7.71 0.46 17.20
C SER A 187 -6.48 1.28 17.56
N LEU A 188 -6.24 1.55 18.84
CA LEU A 188 -5.01 2.22 19.29
C LEU A 188 -3.77 1.36 19.01
N ALA A 189 -3.85 0.04 19.25
CA ALA A 189 -2.76 -0.88 18.94
C ALA A 189 -2.48 -0.95 17.42
N ALA A 190 -3.50 -0.83 16.56
CA ALA A 190 -3.31 -0.75 15.12
C ALA A 190 -2.54 0.51 14.71
N GLY A 191 -2.86 1.68 15.28
CA GLY A 191 -2.09 2.90 15.08
C GLY A 191 -0.64 2.76 15.56
N ALA A 192 -0.43 2.23 16.77
CA ALA A 192 0.91 1.97 17.30
C ALA A 192 1.70 0.98 16.42
N LEU A 193 1.03 -0.05 15.88
CA LEU A 193 1.67 -1.01 14.98
C LEU A 193 2.14 -0.36 13.68
N VAL A 194 1.39 0.60 13.13
CA VAL A 194 1.83 1.36 11.93
C VAL A 194 3.14 2.10 12.24
N LEU A 195 3.23 2.76 13.40
CA LEU A 195 4.46 3.44 13.83
C LEU A 195 5.64 2.47 13.96
N VAL A 196 5.43 1.36 14.66
CA VAL A 196 6.48 0.34 14.85
C VAL A 196 6.88 -0.31 13.52
N ALA A 197 5.93 -0.62 12.66
CA ALA A 197 6.19 -1.23 11.36
C ALA A 197 6.99 -0.30 10.45
N SER A 198 6.71 1.00 10.45
CA SER A 198 7.48 2.00 9.70
C SER A 198 8.96 2.04 10.14
N LEU A 199 9.20 1.98 11.45
CA LEU A 199 10.57 1.95 11.99
C LEU A 199 11.28 0.62 11.74
N ALA A 200 10.54 -0.49 11.76
CA ALA A 200 11.10 -1.83 11.57
C ALA A 200 11.34 -2.18 10.09
N TYR A 201 10.66 -1.51 9.15
CA TYR A 201 10.68 -1.84 7.73
C TYR A 201 12.09 -1.92 7.14
N PRO A 202 12.97 -0.90 7.32
CA PRO A 202 14.31 -0.92 6.76
C PRO A 202 15.21 -2.04 7.28
N VAL A 203 14.93 -2.54 8.49
CA VAL A 203 15.78 -3.55 9.16
C VAL A 203 15.25 -4.96 8.97
N VAL A 204 13.92 -5.13 8.89
CA VAL A 204 13.28 -6.46 8.89
C VAL A 204 12.77 -6.86 7.52
N ILE A 205 12.19 -5.92 6.76
CA ILE A 205 11.48 -6.23 5.51
C ILE A 205 12.38 -6.06 4.29
N GLU A 206 13.12 -4.98 4.19
CA GLU A 206 14.01 -4.73 3.04
C GLU A 206 14.99 -5.90 2.78
N PRO A 207 15.67 -6.49 3.80
CA PRO A 207 16.61 -7.59 3.57
C PRO A 207 15.98 -8.90 3.08
N LEU A 208 14.65 -9.01 3.12
CA LEU A 208 13.95 -10.18 2.57
C LEU A 208 13.87 -10.16 1.04
N TYR A 209 14.02 -8.97 0.43
CA TYR A 209 13.80 -8.75 -0.99
C TYR A 209 15.04 -8.32 -1.77
N ALA A 210 16.07 -7.80 -1.12
CA ALA A 210 17.30 -7.36 -1.78
C ALA A 210 18.52 -7.61 -0.90
N SER A 211 19.66 -7.84 -1.54
CA SER A 211 20.97 -7.80 -0.88
C SER A 211 21.57 -6.41 -1.08
N PHE A 212 22.26 -5.92 -0.07
CA PHE A 212 22.85 -4.59 -0.07
C PHE A 212 24.36 -4.70 0.06
N THR A 213 25.09 -3.97 -0.78
CA THR A 213 26.55 -3.82 -0.68
C THR A 213 26.91 -2.35 -0.60
N PRO A 214 27.93 -1.95 0.19
CA PRO A 214 28.43 -0.58 0.16
C PRO A 214 28.86 -0.17 -1.24
N MET A 215 28.47 1.05 -1.68
CA MET A 215 28.95 1.59 -2.95
C MET A 215 30.46 1.78 -2.88
N GLU A 216 31.19 1.36 -3.92
CA GLU A 216 32.62 1.55 -4.02
C GLU A 216 33.01 3.03 -3.91
N ALA A 217 34.18 3.29 -3.29
CA ALA A 217 34.70 4.64 -3.19
C ALA A 217 35.00 5.20 -4.60
N GLY A 218 34.47 6.38 -4.88
CA GLY A 218 34.63 7.00 -6.19
C GLY A 218 33.87 8.31 -6.33
N PRO A 219 34.00 8.98 -7.48
CA PRO A 219 33.42 10.30 -7.69
C PRO A 219 31.90 10.34 -7.49
N LEU A 220 31.18 9.30 -7.93
CA LEU A 220 29.73 9.24 -7.79
C LEU A 220 29.33 9.16 -6.31
N ARG A 221 29.93 8.22 -5.55
CA ARG A 221 29.66 8.10 -4.11
C ARG A 221 29.92 9.40 -3.37
N THR A 222 31.05 10.04 -3.65
CA THR A 222 31.40 11.34 -3.06
C THR A 222 30.36 12.39 -3.39
N SER A 223 29.96 12.50 -4.66
CA SER A 223 28.98 13.49 -5.10
C SER A 223 27.58 13.28 -4.52
N LEU A 224 27.18 12.05 -4.19
CA LEU A 224 25.89 11.76 -3.52
C LEU A 224 25.93 12.12 -2.04
N LEU A 225 27.06 11.91 -1.38
CA LEU A 225 27.26 12.33 0.01
C LEU A 225 27.33 13.86 0.14
N GLU A 226 28.03 14.54 -0.80
CA GLU A 226 28.07 16.00 -0.89
C GLU A 226 26.66 16.56 -1.13
N LEU A 227 25.87 15.97 -2.05
CA LEU A 227 24.51 16.38 -2.33
C LEU A 227 23.62 16.30 -1.09
N ALA A 228 23.74 15.23 -0.28
CA ALA A 228 23.02 15.10 0.97
C ALA A 228 23.49 16.15 2.01
N ALA A 229 24.79 16.41 2.08
CA ALA A 229 25.36 17.43 2.98
C ALA A 229 24.92 18.84 2.60
N ASP A 230 24.86 19.17 1.31
CA ASP A 230 24.37 20.46 0.79
C ASP A 230 22.90 20.69 1.14
N ASP A 231 22.10 19.61 1.21
CA ASP A 231 20.70 19.61 1.65
C ASP A 231 20.53 19.56 3.20
N GLY A 232 21.66 19.56 3.93
CA GLY A 232 21.67 19.48 5.39
C GLY A 232 21.23 18.12 5.97
N ILE A 233 21.28 17.06 5.16
CA ILE A 233 20.88 15.71 5.53
C ILE A 233 22.13 14.88 5.82
N GLU A 234 22.26 14.43 7.08
CA GLU A 234 23.29 13.47 7.47
C GLU A 234 22.98 12.08 6.92
N VAL A 235 23.89 11.52 6.13
CA VAL A 235 23.82 10.17 5.55
C VAL A 235 25.12 9.45 5.84
N ASP A 236 25.04 8.27 6.50
CA ASP A 236 26.23 7.49 6.84
C ASP A 236 26.81 6.72 5.67
N GLU A 237 25.94 6.13 4.84
CA GLU A 237 26.35 5.21 3.78
C GLU A 237 25.54 5.38 2.50
N VAL A 238 26.21 5.06 1.38
CA VAL A 238 25.56 4.83 0.09
C VAL A 238 25.67 3.33 -0.20
N LEU A 239 24.53 2.66 -0.36
CA LEU A 239 24.43 1.24 -0.64
C LEU A 239 23.95 1.00 -2.06
N VAL A 240 24.36 -0.14 -2.62
CA VAL A 240 23.88 -0.67 -3.89
C VAL A 240 23.00 -1.88 -3.62
N ALA A 241 21.78 -1.87 -4.14
CA ALA A 241 20.85 -3.01 -4.09
C ALA A 241 20.93 -3.82 -5.39
N ASP A 242 20.93 -5.14 -5.29
CA ASP A 242 21.03 -6.09 -6.41
C ASP A 242 19.71 -6.28 -7.18
N ALA A 243 19.11 -5.17 -7.64
CA ALA A 243 17.81 -5.17 -8.31
C ALA A 243 17.82 -5.88 -9.67
N SER A 244 18.96 -5.90 -10.36
CA SER A 244 19.14 -6.52 -11.68
C SER A 244 18.82 -8.03 -11.71
N GLN A 245 18.85 -8.69 -10.55
CA GLN A 245 18.41 -10.09 -10.43
C GLN A 245 16.91 -10.29 -10.66
N ARG A 246 16.12 -9.21 -10.58
CA ARG A 246 14.66 -9.27 -10.66
C ARG A 246 14.05 -8.39 -11.75
N THR A 247 14.68 -7.26 -12.02
CA THR A 247 14.11 -6.23 -12.90
C THR A 247 15.18 -5.41 -13.58
N THR A 248 14.82 -4.79 -14.71
CA THR A 248 15.61 -3.74 -15.35
C THR A 248 15.17 -2.34 -14.92
N ALA A 249 14.14 -2.23 -14.09
CA ALA A 249 13.66 -0.95 -13.60
C ALA A 249 14.74 -0.24 -12.78
N VAL A 250 14.88 1.07 -13.02
CA VAL A 250 15.83 1.93 -12.30
C VAL A 250 15.13 2.61 -11.13
N ASN A 251 15.81 2.63 -9.98
CA ASN A 251 15.29 3.27 -8.76
C ASN A 251 16.42 3.62 -7.78
N ALA A 252 16.13 4.55 -6.87
CA ALA A 252 16.89 4.79 -5.64
C ALA A 252 15.91 5.14 -4.52
N TYR A 253 16.35 5.16 -3.28
CA TYR A 253 15.58 5.66 -2.15
C TYR A 253 16.49 5.97 -0.96
N VAL A 254 16.00 6.81 -0.03
CA VAL A 254 16.64 7.03 1.26
C VAL A 254 15.92 6.22 2.32
N SER A 255 16.65 5.38 3.04
CA SER A 255 16.15 4.48 4.09
C SER A 255 16.77 4.82 5.44
N GLY A 256 16.04 4.50 6.52
CA GLY A 256 16.50 4.76 7.89
C GLY A 256 16.01 6.09 8.46
N PHE A 257 16.38 6.38 9.71
CA PHE A 257 15.97 7.58 10.45
C PHE A 257 17.15 8.18 11.21
N GLY A 258 17.26 9.52 11.21
CA GLY A 258 18.35 10.22 11.91
C GLY A 258 19.72 9.69 11.49
N PRO A 259 20.59 9.30 12.44
CA PRO A 259 21.94 8.83 12.15
C PRO A 259 22.03 7.51 11.39
N THR A 260 20.93 6.78 11.22
CA THR A 260 20.92 5.51 10.45
C THR A 260 20.46 5.69 9.01
N ARG A 261 20.34 6.94 8.54
CA ARG A 261 19.96 7.23 7.15
C ARG A 261 21.03 6.75 6.17
N ARG A 262 20.58 6.10 5.10
CA ARG A 262 21.43 5.61 4.03
C ARG A 262 20.74 5.85 2.68
N ILE A 263 21.52 6.22 1.69
CA ILE A 263 21.07 6.26 0.30
C ILE A 263 21.20 4.86 -0.26
N VAL A 264 20.15 4.32 -0.85
CA VAL A 264 20.15 3.03 -1.55
C VAL A 264 19.93 3.29 -3.03
N VAL A 265 20.87 2.83 -3.86
CA VAL A 265 20.81 2.96 -5.31
C VAL A 265 20.70 1.56 -5.92
N TYR A 266 19.80 1.35 -6.87
CA TYR A 266 19.75 0.09 -7.60
C TYR A 266 20.95 -0.05 -8.53
N ASP A 267 21.52 -1.25 -8.64
CA ASP A 267 22.60 -1.55 -9.58
C ASP A 267 22.20 -1.22 -11.04
N THR A 268 20.94 -1.40 -11.40
CA THR A 268 20.38 -0.98 -12.69
C THR A 268 20.43 0.54 -12.93
N LEU A 269 20.36 1.36 -11.88
CA LEU A 269 20.48 2.81 -11.99
C LEU A 269 21.93 3.25 -12.24
N LEU A 270 22.92 2.49 -11.78
CA LEU A 270 24.34 2.76 -12.01
C LEU A 270 24.74 2.63 -13.50
N GLU A 271 23.91 2.01 -14.33
CA GLU A 271 24.07 1.95 -15.77
C GLU A 271 23.68 3.29 -16.48
N THR A 272 23.14 4.24 -15.73
CA THR A 272 22.76 5.57 -16.24
C THR A 272 23.89 6.59 -16.02
N THR A 273 23.68 7.84 -16.43
CA THR A 273 24.68 8.88 -16.20
C THR A 273 24.74 9.29 -14.72
N PRO A 274 25.92 9.66 -14.18
CA PRO A 274 26.05 10.16 -12.81
C PRO A 274 25.10 11.33 -12.49
N GLU A 275 24.81 12.16 -13.47
CA GLU A 275 23.85 13.27 -13.35
C GLU A 275 22.43 12.78 -13.09
N GLN A 276 21.98 11.74 -13.80
CA GLN A 276 20.66 11.16 -13.61
C GLN A 276 20.54 10.47 -12.23
N VAL A 277 21.60 9.79 -11.78
CA VAL A 277 21.65 9.24 -10.41
C VAL A 277 21.50 10.37 -9.38
N ARG A 278 22.22 11.48 -9.54
CA ARG A 278 22.13 12.63 -8.63
C ARG A 278 20.73 13.25 -8.59
N LEU A 279 20.06 13.38 -9.74
CA LEU A 279 18.71 13.95 -9.83
C LEU A 279 17.68 13.06 -9.12
N ILE A 280 17.78 11.73 -9.27
CA ILE A 280 16.92 10.80 -8.56
C ILE A 280 17.19 10.87 -7.06
N VAL A 281 18.45 10.87 -6.64
CA VAL A 281 18.80 10.99 -5.22
C VAL A 281 18.38 12.34 -4.65
N ALA A 282 18.45 13.43 -5.40
CA ALA A 282 17.93 14.74 -4.98
C ALA A 282 16.42 14.71 -4.71
N HIS A 283 15.66 13.99 -5.53
CA HIS A 283 14.24 13.75 -5.28
C HIS A 283 14.00 12.98 -3.98
N GLU A 284 14.76 11.91 -3.72
CA GLU A 284 14.68 11.12 -2.50
C GLU A 284 15.08 11.90 -1.24
N LEU A 285 16.07 12.78 -1.37
CA LEU A 285 16.43 13.73 -0.30
C LEU A 285 15.28 14.69 -0.01
N GLY A 286 14.52 15.11 -1.03
CA GLY A 286 13.32 15.93 -0.87
C GLY A 286 12.27 15.29 0.04
N HIS A 287 12.04 13.98 -0.03
CA HIS A 287 11.19 13.26 0.91
C HIS A 287 11.75 13.29 2.34
N THR A 288 13.06 13.19 2.46
CA THR A 288 13.75 13.21 3.76
C THR A 288 13.71 14.61 4.39
N ALA A 289 14.01 15.65 3.62
CA ALA A 289 13.99 17.05 4.04
C ALA A 289 12.60 17.51 4.53
N ASN A 290 11.55 16.93 3.93
CA ASN A 290 10.16 17.22 4.28
C ASN A 290 9.56 16.28 5.33
N ASP A 291 10.33 15.36 5.91
CA ASP A 291 9.84 14.33 6.87
C ASP A 291 8.64 13.53 6.34
N ASP A 292 8.59 13.23 5.04
CA ASP A 292 7.42 12.63 4.39
C ASP A 292 7.08 11.26 4.96
N VAL A 293 8.08 10.44 5.27
CA VAL A 293 7.91 9.13 5.91
C VAL A 293 7.27 9.29 7.29
N LEU A 294 7.75 10.23 8.12
CA LEU A 294 7.20 10.44 9.45
C LEU A 294 5.76 10.98 9.38
N ARG A 295 5.51 12.00 8.55
CA ARG A 295 4.17 12.59 8.38
C ARG A 295 3.19 11.55 7.83
N GLY A 296 3.58 10.83 6.78
CA GLY A 296 2.77 9.76 6.20
C GLY A 296 2.46 8.65 7.21
N THR A 297 3.46 8.27 8.04
CA THR A 297 3.30 7.28 9.10
C THR A 297 2.32 7.74 10.18
N MET A 298 2.40 9.00 10.63
CA MET A 298 1.49 9.57 11.63
C MET A 298 0.04 9.63 11.12
N ILE A 299 -0.16 10.08 9.87
CA ILE A 299 -1.47 10.10 9.22
C ILE A 299 -1.99 8.68 9.02
N GLY A 300 -1.13 7.77 8.57
CA GLY A 300 -1.45 6.35 8.42
C GLY A 300 -1.85 5.70 9.74
N ALA A 301 -1.18 6.04 10.85
CA ALA A 301 -1.53 5.57 12.18
C ALA A 301 -2.92 6.07 12.61
N ALA A 302 -3.22 7.36 12.42
CA ALA A 302 -4.55 7.92 12.68
C ALA A 302 -5.62 7.25 11.80
N GLY A 303 -5.34 7.07 10.52
CA GLY A 303 -6.20 6.34 9.58
C GLY A 303 -6.42 4.88 9.98
N ALA A 304 -5.41 4.20 10.52
CA ALA A 304 -5.53 2.82 11.03
C ALA A 304 -6.45 2.74 12.25
N VAL A 305 -6.39 3.73 13.17
CA VAL A 305 -7.32 3.83 14.30
C VAL A 305 -8.76 3.98 13.80
N ALA A 306 -9.01 4.92 12.88
CA ALA A 306 -10.33 5.13 12.28
C ALA A 306 -10.79 3.89 11.49
N GLY A 307 -9.92 3.34 10.64
CA GLY A 307 -10.22 2.19 9.78
C GLY A 307 -10.57 0.94 10.56
N LEU A 308 -9.82 0.60 11.63
CA LEU A 308 -10.15 -0.54 12.46
C LEU A 308 -11.45 -0.34 13.26
N THR A 309 -11.72 0.89 13.71
CA THR A 309 -12.99 1.23 14.35
C THR A 309 -14.15 1.02 13.36
N GLY A 310 -14.02 1.53 12.12
CA GLY A 310 -14.98 1.31 11.04
C GLY A 310 -15.17 -0.17 10.71
N LEU A 311 -14.09 -0.93 10.64
CA LEU A 311 -14.13 -2.39 10.44
C LEU A 311 -14.97 -3.08 11.53
N THR A 312 -14.83 -2.68 12.80
CA THR A 312 -15.63 -3.27 13.90
C THR A 312 -17.12 -2.94 13.78
N LEU A 313 -17.46 -1.71 13.32
CA LEU A 313 -18.85 -1.33 13.06
C LEU A 313 -19.45 -2.16 11.91
N LEU A 314 -18.72 -2.28 10.80
CA LEU A 314 -19.13 -3.09 9.65
C LEU A 314 -19.25 -4.57 10.01
N ALA A 315 -18.30 -5.13 10.75
CA ALA A 315 -18.35 -6.51 11.24
C ALA A 315 -19.52 -6.78 12.20
N GLY A 316 -20.03 -5.73 12.86
CA GLY A 316 -21.24 -5.76 13.68
C GLY A 316 -22.55 -5.63 12.91
N SER A 317 -22.51 -5.24 11.63
CA SER A 317 -23.69 -5.01 10.80
C SER A 317 -24.54 -6.29 10.64
N ALA A 318 -25.81 -6.21 11.02
CA ALA A 318 -26.74 -7.33 10.88
C ALA A 318 -26.93 -7.77 9.41
N VAL A 319 -26.88 -6.80 8.48
CA VAL A 319 -27.00 -7.08 7.03
C VAL A 319 -25.80 -7.90 6.53
N LEU A 320 -24.57 -7.46 6.85
CA LEU A 320 -23.35 -8.15 6.41
C LEU A 320 -23.26 -9.54 7.04
N ARG A 321 -23.56 -9.67 8.31
CA ARG A 321 -23.55 -10.94 9.04
C ARG A 321 -24.56 -11.96 8.49
N ARG A 322 -25.80 -11.52 8.19
CA ARG A 322 -26.80 -12.39 7.54
C ARG A 322 -26.36 -12.83 6.16
N ARG A 323 -25.88 -11.89 5.33
CA ARG A 323 -25.40 -12.20 3.98
C ARG A 323 -24.22 -13.17 3.99
N SER A 324 -23.27 -13.00 4.91
CA SER A 324 -22.12 -13.90 5.06
C SER A 324 -22.43 -15.24 5.75
N GLY A 325 -23.69 -15.48 6.17
CA GLY A 325 -24.09 -16.72 6.84
C GLY A 325 -23.57 -16.87 8.27
N LEU A 326 -23.28 -15.77 8.96
CA LEU A 326 -22.83 -15.78 10.36
C LEU A 326 -23.99 -15.83 11.37
N ASP A 327 -25.19 -15.42 10.99
CA ASP A 327 -26.39 -15.42 11.86
C ASP A 327 -27.12 -16.78 11.90
N GLY A 328 -26.54 -17.87 11.36
CA GLY A 328 -27.07 -19.22 11.45
C GLY A 328 -26.68 -19.90 12.77
N ARG A 329 -27.65 -20.34 13.50
CA ARG A 329 -27.65 -21.18 14.73
C ARG A 329 -26.28 -21.27 15.44
N THR A 330 -26.18 -20.72 16.64
CA THR A 330 -25.14 -21.11 17.60
C THR A 330 -25.31 -22.59 17.90
N PRO A 331 -24.26 -23.44 17.69
CA PRO A 331 -24.38 -24.87 18.02
C PRO A 331 -24.50 -25.14 19.53
N ASP A 332 -24.10 -24.20 20.35
CA ASP A 332 -24.12 -24.34 21.80
C ASP A 332 -25.31 -23.56 22.36
N GLY A 333 -26.19 -24.23 23.11
CA GLY A 333 -27.34 -23.69 23.82
C GLY A 333 -27.05 -22.60 24.86
N ALA A 334 -26.13 -21.70 24.52
CA ALA A 334 -25.76 -20.55 25.30
C ALA A 334 -26.92 -19.56 25.40
N ASN A 335 -27.24 -19.25 26.61
CA ASN A 335 -28.28 -18.39 27.14
C ASN A 335 -28.64 -17.23 26.18
N ARG A 336 -29.88 -17.22 25.68
CA ARG A 336 -30.41 -16.21 24.74
C ARG A 336 -30.48 -14.79 25.33
N ASP A 337 -30.26 -14.63 26.62
CA ASP A 337 -30.42 -13.37 27.35
C ASP A 337 -29.17 -12.52 27.40
N ALA A 338 -27.97 -13.09 27.18
CA ALA A 338 -26.74 -12.35 27.02
C ALA A 338 -26.45 -12.18 25.51
N ARG A 339 -27.04 -11.18 24.86
CA ARG A 339 -26.68 -10.83 23.46
C ARG A 339 -25.27 -10.28 23.42
N PRO A 340 -24.23 -11.05 23.00
CA PRO A 340 -22.89 -10.54 22.88
C PRO A 340 -22.85 -9.47 21.79
N ASP A 341 -21.99 -8.48 21.96
CA ASP A 341 -21.65 -7.49 20.94
C ASP A 341 -21.48 -8.19 19.56
N PRO A 342 -22.30 -7.84 18.53
CA PRO A 342 -22.27 -8.51 17.22
C PRO A 342 -20.91 -8.47 16.54
N ALA A 343 -20.16 -7.36 16.69
CA ALA A 343 -18.81 -7.23 16.17
C ALA A 343 -17.85 -8.20 16.88
N ARG A 344 -17.97 -8.33 18.22
CA ARG A 344 -17.21 -9.29 19.02
C ARG A 344 -17.45 -10.73 18.54
N HIS A 345 -18.70 -11.09 18.25
CA HIS A 345 -19.02 -12.42 17.74
C HIS A 345 -18.36 -12.68 16.38
N SER A 346 -18.44 -11.74 15.44
CA SER A 346 -17.79 -11.84 14.13
C SER A 346 -16.26 -11.99 14.25
N MET A 347 -15.66 -11.29 15.22
CA MET A 347 -14.22 -11.32 15.47
C MET A 347 -13.74 -12.63 16.10
N ILE A 348 -14.54 -13.22 17.00
CA ILE A 348 -14.20 -14.47 17.70
C ILE A 348 -14.51 -15.71 16.83
N ALA A 349 -15.56 -15.67 16.02
CA ALA A 349 -15.98 -16.79 15.18
C ALA A 349 -14.97 -17.07 14.07
N VAL A 350 -14.51 -18.32 13.94
CA VAL A 350 -13.60 -18.72 12.83
C VAL A 350 -14.27 -18.48 11.48
N ALA A 351 -15.56 -18.76 11.37
CA ALA A 351 -16.38 -18.51 10.18
C ALA A 351 -16.49 -17.00 9.80
N GLY A 352 -16.10 -16.09 10.70
CA GLY A 352 -16.04 -14.66 10.45
C GLY A 352 -14.82 -14.20 9.61
N VAL A 353 -13.77 -15.04 9.51
CA VAL A 353 -12.53 -14.70 8.80
C VAL A 353 -12.79 -14.19 7.37
N PRO A 354 -13.58 -14.86 6.50
CA PRO A 354 -13.82 -14.35 5.15
C PRO A 354 -14.50 -12.97 5.12
N LEU A 355 -15.47 -12.73 6.03
CA LEU A 355 -16.13 -11.43 6.13
C LEU A 355 -15.14 -10.33 6.54
N LEU A 356 -14.29 -10.58 7.53
CA LEU A 356 -13.31 -9.59 8.00
C LEU A 356 -12.31 -9.23 6.90
N LEU A 357 -11.82 -10.23 6.16
CA LEU A 357 -10.92 -10.01 5.02
C LEU A 357 -11.60 -9.24 3.89
N ALA A 358 -12.89 -9.52 3.62
CA ALA A 358 -13.64 -8.79 2.61
C ALA A 358 -13.89 -7.33 3.01
N ILE A 359 -14.27 -7.06 4.26
CA ILE A 359 -14.44 -5.68 4.73
C ILE A 359 -13.12 -4.93 4.59
N TYR A 360 -12.00 -5.51 5.05
CA TYR A 360 -10.69 -4.90 4.95
C TYR A 360 -10.31 -4.62 3.49
N GLY A 361 -10.33 -5.63 2.62
CA GLY A 361 -9.89 -5.50 1.23
C GLY A 361 -10.75 -4.53 0.41
N LEU A 362 -12.09 -4.56 0.58
CA LEU A 362 -12.98 -3.64 -0.12
C LEU A 362 -12.86 -2.21 0.41
N SER A 363 -12.68 -2.03 1.73
CA SER A 363 -12.46 -0.71 2.31
C SER A 363 -11.13 -0.12 1.85
N SER A 364 -10.06 -0.92 1.77
CA SER A 364 -8.75 -0.49 1.25
C SER A 364 -8.86 0.00 -0.19
N LEU A 365 -9.61 -0.71 -1.04
CA LEU A 365 -9.83 -0.29 -2.43
C LEU A 365 -10.53 1.09 -2.51
N VAL A 366 -11.55 1.32 -1.68
CA VAL A 366 -12.29 2.59 -1.67
C VAL A 366 -11.40 3.78 -1.25
N THR A 367 -10.37 3.55 -0.44
CA THR A 367 -9.46 4.62 0.00
C THR A 367 -8.36 4.97 -1.01
N LEU A 368 -8.10 4.11 -2.02
CA LEU A 368 -7.01 4.31 -2.98
C LEU A 368 -6.99 5.68 -3.67
N PRO A 369 -8.12 6.24 -4.18
CA PRO A 369 -8.11 7.54 -4.84
C PRO A 369 -7.57 8.67 -3.96
N VAL A 370 -7.93 8.66 -2.67
CA VAL A 370 -7.46 9.67 -1.70
C VAL A 370 -5.98 9.47 -1.40
N VAL A 371 -5.57 8.24 -1.10
CA VAL A 371 -4.17 7.91 -0.82
C VAL A 371 -3.28 8.28 -2.00
N ASN A 372 -3.69 7.93 -3.23
CA ASN A 372 -2.94 8.26 -4.43
C ASN A 372 -2.90 9.77 -4.72
N ALA A 373 -3.96 10.51 -4.43
CA ALA A 373 -3.96 11.96 -4.59
C ALA A 373 -2.94 12.63 -3.64
N VAL A 374 -2.90 12.21 -2.38
CA VAL A 374 -1.91 12.66 -1.40
C VAL A 374 -0.49 12.28 -1.84
N SER A 375 -0.30 11.03 -2.27
CA SER A 375 1.01 10.56 -2.77
C SER A 375 1.52 11.45 -3.90
N ARG A 376 0.70 11.71 -4.92
CA ARG A 376 1.09 12.59 -6.05
C ARG A 376 1.46 14.01 -5.62
N ALA A 377 0.79 14.57 -4.63
CA ALA A 377 1.13 15.90 -4.13
C ALA A 377 2.47 15.91 -3.38
N VAL A 378 2.74 14.87 -2.60
CA VAL A 378 4.02 14.68 -1.90
C VAL A 378 5.16 14.49 -2.90
N GLU A 379 4.96 13.65 -3.93
CA GLU A 379 5.90 13.42 -5.02
C GLU A 379 6.23 14.71 -5.80
N ALA A 380 5.21 15.52 -6.11
CA ALA A 380 5.43 16.79 -6.80
C ALA A 380 6.28 17.76 -5.96
N ARG A 381 6.10 17.76 -4.61
CA ARG A 381 6.97 18.54 -3.72
C ARG A 381 8.40 18.03 -3.73
N ALA A 382 8.62 16.72 -3.75
CA ALA A 382 9.96 16.15 -3.86
C ALA A 382 10.61 16.47 -5.20
N ASP A 383 9.83 16.55 -6.29
CA ASP A 383 10.30 17.03 -7.59
C ASP A 383 10.76 18.50 -7.56
N VAL A 384 9.96 19.38 -6.95
CA VAL A 384 10.36 20.79 -6.77
C VAL A 384 11.63 20.89 -5.94
N HIS A 385 11.73 20.13 -4.84
CA HIS A 385 12.91 20.08 -4.02
C HIS A 385 14.16 19.64 -4.81
N ALA A 386 14.03 18.62 -5.66
CA ALA A 386 15.13 18.18 -6.53
C ALA A 386 15.56 19.28 -7.51
N LEU A 387 14.62 20.04 -8.05
CA LEU A 387 14.90 21.18 -8.93
C LEU A 387 15.60 22.33 -8.18
N ASP A 388 15.14 22.63 -6.95
CA ASP A 388 15.76 23.65 -6.10
C ASP A 388 17.20 23.27 -5.72
N LEU A 389 17.44 22.00 -5.37
CA LEU A 389 18.75 21.50 -4.93
C LEU A 389 19.75 21.37 -6.09
N THR A 390 19.27 21.04 -7.30
CA THR A 390 20.17 20.75 -8.44
C THR A 390 20.22 21.86 -9.47
N ALA A 391 19.26 22.77 -9.49
CA ALA A 391 19.07 23.83 -10.50
C ALA A 391 19.17 23.32 -11.96
N ASN A 392 18.72 22.08 -12.21
CA ASN A 392 18.88 21.39 -13.50
C ASN A 392 17.54 20.88 -14.07
N PRO A 393 16.62 21.77 -14.51
CA PRO A 393 15.32 21.37 -15.03
C PRO A 393 15.41 20.58 -16.34
N VAL A 394 16.44 20.87 -17.18
CA VAL A 394 16.66 20.15 -18.45
C VAL A 394 17.08 18.71 -18.18
N GLY A 395 18.04 18.49 -17.29
CA GLY A 395 18.47 17.16 -16.84
C GLY A 395 17.33 16.40 -16.17
N PHE A 396 16.51 17.08 -15.35
CA PHE A 396 15.35 16.50 -14.71
C PHE A 396 14.31 16.01 -15.74
N ALA A 397 13.96 16.82 -16.72
CA ALA A 397 13.05 16.42 -17.79
C ALA A 397 13.60 15.23 -18.61
N ALA A 398 14.91 15.23 -18.92
CA ALA A 398 15.58 14.11 -19.60
C ALA A 398 15.56 12.83 -18.76
N MET A 399 15.78 12.93 -17.45
CA MET A 399 15.67 11.83 -16.51
C MET A 399 14.26 11.26 -16.47
N GLN A 400 13.21 12.10 -16.43
CA GLN A 400 11.81 11.64 -16.42
C GLN A 400 11.46 10.87 -17.70
N ARG A 401 11.92 11.35 -18.87
CA ARG A 401 11.76 10.61 -20.14
C ARG A 401 12.48 9.25 -20.08
N ARG A 402 13.69 9.22 -19.55
CA ARG A 402 14.46 7.99 -19.38
C ARG A 402 13.73 7.00 -18.47
N LEU A 403 13.21 7.44 -17.33
CA LEU A 403 12.43 6.59 -16.42
C LEU A 403 11.18 6.03 -17.12
N ALA A 404 10.47 6.86 -17.89
CA ALA A 404 9.30 6.43 -18.63
C ALA A 404 9.65 5.38 -19.69
N SER A 405 10.73 5.60 -20.46
CA SER A 405 11.15 4.67 -21.53
C SER A 405 11.69 3.35 -20.98
N THR A 406 12.47 3.38 -19.90
CA THR A 406 13.06 2.16 -19.28
C THR A 406 11.99 1.33 -18.59
N ASN A 407 11.06 1.96 -17.87
CA ASN A 407 10.01 1.29 -17.12
C ASN A 407 8.73 1.10 -17.95
N LEU A 408 8.75 1.46 -19.24
CA LEU A 408 7.58 1.45 -20.14
C LEU A 408 6.34 2.09 -19.50
N ASN A 409 6.53 3.25 -18.86
CA ASN A 409 5.46 4.01 -18.23
C ASN A 409 4.76 4.91 -19.24
N ASP A 410 3.42 4.82 -19.29
CA ASP A 410 2.58 5.73 -20.06
C ASP A 410 2.79 7.18 -19.59
N PRO A 411 3.27 8.10 -20.46
CA PRO A 411 3.57 9.47 -20.06
C PRO A 411 2.33 10.27 -19.67
N SER A 412 1.14 9.89 -20.18
CA SER A 412 -0.12 10.62 -19.96
C SER A 412 -1.33 9.67 -19.85
N PRO A 413 -1.38 8.82 -18.82
CA PRO A 413 -2.46 7.84 -18.65
C PRO A 413 -3.82 8.51 -18.47
N PRO A 414 -4.93 7.84 -18.85
CA PRO A 414 -6.28 8.34 -18.63
C PRO A 414 -6.52 8.72 -17.16
N GLN A 415 -7.24 9.82 -16.90
CA GLN A 415 -7.44 10.38 -15.55
C GLN A 415 -7.99 9.37 -14.54
N TRP A 416 -8.94 8.50 -14.94
CA TRP A 416 -9.49 7.49 -14.04
C TRP A 416 -8.42 6.48 -13.59
N ARG A 417 -7.48 6.10 -14.49
CA ARG A 417 -6.38 5.20 -14.16
C ARG A 417 -5.40 5.88 -13.21
N GLN A 418 -5.08 7.14 -13.49
CA GLN A 418 -4.24 7.96 -12.62
C GLN A 418 -4.86 8.15 -11.23
N LEU A 419 -6.18 8.35 -11.15
CA LEU A 419 -6.90 8.49 -9.88
C LEU A 419 -6.81 7.24 -9.00
N TRP A 420 -7.03 6.06 -9.59
CA TRP A 420 -7.10 4.80 -8.85
C TRP A 420 -5.74 4.12 -8.63
N PHE A 421 -4.77 4.30 -9.55
CA PHE A 421 -3.56 3.49 -9.56
C PHE A 421 -2.27 4.31 -9.67
N GLY A 422 -2.35 5.60 -9.97
CA GLY A 422 -1.17 6.48 -10.08
C GLY A 422 -0.75 7.03 -8.72
N THR A 423 0.36 6.56 -8.18
CA THR A 423 0.97 7.05 -6.94
C THR A 423 1.87 8.27 -7.16
N HIS A 424 2.38 8.45 -8.38
CA HIS A 424 3.24 9.56 -8.79
C HIS A 424 2.51 10.45 -9.79
N PRO A 425 2.89 11.73 -9.94
CA PRO A 425 2.49 12.54 -11.08
C PRO A 425 2.89 11.84 -12.39
N THR A 426 2.16 12.10 -13.48
CA THR A 426 2.52 11.53 -14.79
C THR A 426 3.84 12.11 -15.29
N THR A 427 4.52 11.42 -16.20
CA THR A 427 5.75 11.93 -16.80
C THR A 427 5.54 13.31 -17.42
N ALA A 428 4.42 13.50 -18.15
CA ALA A 428 4.03 14.80 -18.71
C ALA A 428 3.88 15.88 -17.62
N GLN A 429 3.27 15.57 -16.48
CA GLN A 429 3.11 16.50 -15.37
C GLN A 429 4.45 16.86 -14.72
N ARG A 430 5.37 15.89 -14.56
CA ARG A 430 6.69 16.11 -13.95
C ARG A 430 7.58 16.97 -14.86
N ILE A 431 7.49 16.80 -16.18
CA ILE A 431 8.20 17.62 -17.15
C ILE A 431 7.64 19.05 -17.16
N ALA A 432 6.31 19.19 -17.23
CA ALA A 432 5.67 20.50 -17.14
C ALA A 432 5.98 21.23 -15.81
N LEU A 433 6.13 20.49 -14.71
CA LEU A 433 6.56 21.04 -13.43
C LEU A 433 7.98 21.62 -13.53
N ALA A 434 8.93 20.93 -14.18
CA ALA A 434 10.29 21.44 -14.38
C ALA A 434 10.32 22.68 -15.29
N GLU A 435 9.48 22.72 -16.34
CA GLU A 435 9.33 23.88 -17.22
C GLU A 435 8.73 25.08 -16.49
N GLY A 436 7.68 24.87 -15.70
CA GLY A 436 7.05 25.90 -14.87
C GLY A 436 7.99 26.43 -13.78
N TRP A 437 8.78 25.54 -13.16
CA TRP A 437 9.80 25.93 -12.20
C TRP A 437 10.85 26.85 -12.84
N LEU A 438 11.34 26.51 -14.03
CA LEU A 438 12.31 27.33 -14.76
C LEU A 438 11.73 28.70 -15.13
N ALA A 439 10.46 28.77 -15.50
CA ALA A 439 9.80 30.02 -15.86
C ALA A 439 9.54 30.95 -14.66
N ALA A 440 9.59 30.41 -13.43
CA ALA A 440 9.37 31.14 -12.19
C ALA A 440 10.67 31.70 -11.56
N GLN A 441 11.87 31.34 -12.10
CA GLN A 441 13.17 31.85 -11.68
C GLN A 441 13.47 33.19 -12.32
#